data_02e4749d3df6e43c1e3db166e4f57716
#
_entry.id   02e4749d3df6e43c1e3db166e4f57716
#
_cell.length_a   1.000
_cell.length_b   1.000
_cell.length_c   1.000
_cell.angle_alpha   90.00
_cell.angle_beta   90.00
_cell.angle_gamma   90.00
#
_symmetry.space_group_name_H-M   'P 1'
#
loop_
_entity.id
_entity.type
_entity.pdbx_description
1 polymer ?
#
loop_
_entity_poly.entity_id
_entity_poly.type
_entity_poly.pdbx_seq_one_letter_code
_entity_poly.pdbx_strand_id
1 'polypeptide(L)'
;MVRCTLASCLGASERIGAIMALPIAVQVYSVRDNAAADLRATLQSIKNMGYDGVEFAGLYGNKPADIKAMCAEIGLTPISAHVPYLDMVKDPEGVLGAYAEIGCSYVVIPYLTPEYRPGEDKFGEVIENAKMLGKKANELGMTLLYHNHDFEFIKLNGKYALDILYEEVSADLLQTELDTCWVNVGGEVPADYIRKYAGRTPVVHLKDFFGEKSDDMYELIGIQSQAPKRPSGFEFRPVGAGLQNFPEILKAAEESGANWVIVEQDKPSMGLTAMESIQKSIEYLKSIGY
;
A
#
# COMPACT_ATOMS: atom_id res chain seq x y z
N MET A 1 62.57 -20.20 -27.58
CA MET A 1 61.67 -19.22 -28.22
C MET A 1 60.24 -19.61 -27.79
N VAL A 2 59.73 -18.98 -26.77
CA VAL A 2 58.37 -19.19 -26.29
C VAL A 2 57.61 -17.89 -26.61
N ARG A 3 56.62 -18.02 -27.50
CA ARG A 3 55.69 -16.94 -27.86
C ARG A 3 54.65 -16.81 -26.77
N CYS A 4 54.67 -15.66 -26.08
CA CYS A 4 53.67 -15.24 -25.17
C CYS A 4 52.52 -14.58 -25.97
N THR A 5 51.34 -15.20 -26.03
CA THR A 5 50.14 -14.63 -26.63
C THR A 5 49.45 -13.74 -25.58
N LEU A 6 49.41 -12.45 -25.85
CA LEU A 6 48.55 -11.49 -25.19
C LEU A 6 47.09 -11.81 -25.51
N ALA A 7 46.35 -12.35 -24.56
CA ALA A 7 44.90 -12.43 -24.60
C ALA A 7 44.33 -11.24 -23.82
N SER A 8 43.66 -10.42 -24.60
CA SER A 8 42.95 -9.19 -24.31
C SER A 8 42.13 -9.19 -23.05
N CYS A 9 42.43 -8.25 -22.13
CA CYS A 9 41.50 -7.67 -21.19
C CYS A 9 40.57 -6.72 -21.94
N LEU A 10 39.39 -7.21 -22.33
CA LEU A 10 38.30 -6.35 -22.79
C LEU A 10 37.02 -6.88 -22.21
N GLY A 11 36.28 -6.03 -21.46
CA GLY A 11 34.86 -6.14 -21.29
C GLY A 11 34.33 -6.45 -19.90
N ALA A 12 34.76 -5.69 -18.87
CA ALA A 12 33.84 -5.42 -17.76
C ALA A 12 33.16 -4.06 -18.04
N SER A 13 32.40 -4.02 -19.14
CA SER A 13 31.58 -2.86 -19.53
C SER A 13 30.13 -3.18 -19.22
N GLU A 14 29.60 -2.41 -18.25
CA GLU A 14 28.22 -1.93 -18.25
C GLU A 14 27.10 -2.96 -18.44
N ARG A 15 26.78 -3.69 -17.37
CA ARG A 15 25.37 -3.98 -17.10
C ARG A 15 24.84 -2.81 -16.28
N ILE A 16 24.55 -1.69 -16.94
CA ILE A 16 23.51 -0.80 -16.48
C ILE A 16 22.24 -1.63 -16.63
N GLY A 17 21.81 -2.27 -15.52
CA GLY A 17 20.54 -2.95 -15.48
C GLY A 17 19.47 -1.94 -15.85
N ALA A 18 18.73 -2.16 -16.93
CA ALA A 18 17.51 -1.44 -17.14
C ALA A 18 16.71 -1.57 -15.86
N ILE A 19 16.47 -0.44 -15.18
CA ILE A 19 15.58 -0.39 -14.03
C ILE A 19 14.23 -0.81 -14.62
N MET A 20 13.78 -2.02 -14.30
CA MET A 20 12.45 -2.47 -14.71
C MET A 20 11.46 -1.66 -13.87
N ALA A 21 10.48 -1.04 -14.50
CA ALA A 21 9.41 -0.33 -13.82
C ALA A 21 8.79 -1.22 -12.74
N LEU A 22 8.45 -0.63 -11.60
CA LEU A 22 7.81 -1.37 -10.51
C LEU A 22 6.47 -1.97 -10.97
N PRO A 23 6.17 -3.21 -10.62
CA PRO A 23 4.87 -3.80 -10.92
C PRO A 23 3.76 -3.03 -10.19
N ILE A 24 2.62 -2.89 -10.86
CA ILE A 24 1.50 -2.07 -10.38
C ILE A 24 0.35 -2.98 -9.96
N ALA A 25 -0.12 -2.78 -8.74
CA ALA A 25 -1.33 -3.41 -8.25
C ALA A 25 -2.43 -2.39 -7.96
N VAL A 26 -3.61 -2.90 -7.63
CA VAL A 26 -4.72 -2.08 -7.15
C VAL A 26 -5.26 -2.65 -5.84
N GLN A 27 -5.56 -1.73 -4.89
CA GLN A 27 -6.29 -2.06 -3.68
C GLN A 27 -7.77 -2.32 -4.02
N VAL A 28 -8.25 -3.56 -3.74
CA VAL A 28 -9.62 -3.99 -4.11
C VAL A 28 -10.70 -3.19 -3.37
N TYR A 29 -10.35 -2.55 -2.24
CA TYR A 29 -11.26 -1.61 -1.56
C TYR A 29 -11.74 -0.49 -2.46
N SER A 30 -10.91 -0.05 -3.40
CA SER A 30 -11.26 0.97 -4.40
C SER A 30 -12.46 0.58 -5.25
N VAL A 31 -12.68 -0.70 -5.46
CA VAL A 31 -13.76 -1.29 -6.26
C VAL A 31 -14.61 -2.28 -5.46
N ARG A 32 -14.70 -2.08 -4.15
CA ARG A 32 -15.33 -3.00 -3.18
C ARG A 32 -16.76 -3.41 -3.53
N ASP A 33 -17.55 -2.48 -4.07
CA ASP A 33 -18.94 -2.77 -4.44
C ASP A 33 -19.01 -3.73 -5.63
N ASN A 34 -18.10 -3.57 -6.60
CA ASN A 34 -17.96 -4.50 -7.72
C ASN A 34 -17.46 -5.87 -7.23
N ALA A 35 -16.45 -5.88 -6.36
CA ALA A 35 -15.90 -7.11 -5.78
C ALA A 35 -16.92 -7.87 -4.92
N ALA A 36 -17.76 -7.15 -4.17
CA ALA A 36 -18.85 -7.75 -3.39
C ALA A 36 -19.95 -8.33 -4.27
N ALA A 37 -20.22 -7.75 -5.43
CA ALA A 37 -21.19 -8.25 -6.40
C ALA A 37 -20.68 -9.49 -7.15
N ASP A 38 -19.44 -9.44 -7.65
CA ASP A 38 -18.77 -10.55 -8.34
C ASP A 38 -17.24 -10.35 -8.29
N LEU A 39 -16.58 -11.01 -7.34
CA LEU A 39 -15.14 -10.92 -7.17
C LEU A 39 -14.38 -11.39 -8.42
N ARG A 40 -14.77 -12.53 -9.02
CA ARG A 40 -14.08 -13.08 -10.19
C ARG A 40 -14.14 -12.14 -11.38
N ALA A 41 -15.32 -11.61 -11.70
CA ALA A 41 -15.48 -10.66 -12.81
C ALA A 41 -14.72 -9.36 -12.56
N THR A 42 -14.66 -8.89 -11.32
CA THR A 42 -13.89 -7.72 -10.92
C THR A 42 -12.39 -7.94 -11.10
N LEU A 43 -11.85 -9.06 -10.60
CA LEU A 43 -10.44 -9.42 -10.78
C LEU A 43 -10.07 -9.57 -12.25
N GLN A 44 -10.93 -10.19 -13.07
CA GLN A 44 -10.71 -10.30 -14.52
C GLN A 44 -10.68 -8.93 -15.19
N SER A 45 -11.54 -8.00 -14.78
CA SER A 45 -11.56 -6.63 -15.30
C SER A 45 -10.28 -5.87 -14.92
N ILE A 46 -9.82 -6.00 -13.67
CA ILE A 46 -8.55 -5.44 -13.19
C ILE A 46 -7.37 -5.94 -14.05
N LYS A 47 -7.32 -7.25 -14.30
CA LYS A 47 -6.28 -7.84 -15.18
C LYS A 47 -6.34 -7.28 -16.60
N ASN A 48 -7.55 -7.16 -17.16
CA ASN A 48 -7.74 -6.65 -18.52
C ASN A 48 -7.31 -5.17 -18.65
N MET A 49 -7.39 -4.37 -17.58
CA MET A 49 -6.86 -3.00 -17.52
C MET A 49 -5.33 -2.98 -17.55
N GLY A 50 -4.69 -4.10 -17.17
CA GLY A 50 -3.24 -4.30 -17.20
C GLY A 50 -2.55 -4.09 -15.88
N TYR A 51 -3.23 -4.28 -14.78
CA TYR A 51 -2.62 -4.44 -13.46
C TYR A 51 -1.91 -5.79 -13.34
N ASP A 52 -0.81 -5.84 -12.57
CA ASP A 52 -0.02 -7.04 -12.33
C ASP A 52 -0.49 -7.82 -11.11
N GLY A 53 -1.07 -7.11 -10.12
CA GLY A 53 -1.50 -7.68 -8.86
C GLY A 53 -2.65 -6.95 -8.20
N VAL A 54 -3.04 -7.49 -7.06
CA VAL A 54 -4.09 -6.92 -6.20
C VAL A 54 -3.71 -6.98 -4.75
N GLU A 55 -4.19 -6.01 -3.99
CA GLU A 55 -4.26 -6.04 -2.55
C GLU A 55 -5.71 -6.22 -2.11
N PHE A 56 -5.95 -7.19 -1.24
CA PHE A 56 -7.30 -7.50 -0.79
C PHE A 56 -7.73 -6.62 0.40
N ALA A 57 -9.04 -6.38 0.49
CA ALA A 57 -9.71 -5.80 1.66
C ALA A 57 -10.89 -6.70 2.03
N GLY A 58 -10.56 -7.86 2.61
CA GLY A 58 -11.52 -8.92 2.92
C GLY A 58 -11.64 -9.98 1.83
N LEU A 59 -12.40 -11.02 2.11
CA LEU A 59 -12.54 -12.22 1.26
C LEU A 59 -13.81 -12.23 0.41
N TYR A 60 -14.70 -11.26 0.57
CA TYR A 60 -15.96 -11.13 -0.20
C TYR A 60 -16.80 -12.41 -0.22
N GLY A 61 -16.85 -13.13 0.93
CA GLY A 61 -17.61 -14.38 1.07
C GLY A 61 -16.98 -15.62 0.42
N ASN A 62 -15.78 -15.50 -0.16
CA ASN A 62 -15.07 -16.62 -0.78
C ASN A 62 -14.13 -17.30 0.22
N LYS A 63 -13.77 -18.55 -0.04
CA LYS A 63 -12.73 -19.25 0.71
C LYS A 63 -11.34 -18.84 0.20
N PRO A 64 -10.31 -18.84 1.06
CA PRO A 64 -8.93 -18.52 0.65
C PRO A 64 -8.44 -19.35 -0.55
N ALA A 65 -8.68 -20.66 -0.55
CA ALA A 65 -8.31 -21.55 -1.66
C ALA A 65 -8.97 -21.16 -3.00
N ASP A 66 -10.23 -20.71 -2.96
CA ASP A 66 -10.95 -20.28 -4.17
C ASP A 66 -10.37 -18.96 -4.70
N ILE A 67 -10.03 -18.01 -3.83
CA ILE A 67 -9.37 -16.75 -4.22
C ILE A 67 -8.00 -17.04 -4.83
N LYS A 68 -7.21 -17.91 -4.21
CA LYS A 68 -5.92 -18.37 -4.77
C LYS A 68 -6.06 -18.91 -6.18
N ALA A 69 -7.03 -19.81 -6.39
CA ALA A 69 -7.32 -20.38 -7.70
C ALA A 69 -7.74 -19.31 -8.72
N MET A 70 -8.64 -18.37 -8.32
CA MET A 70 -9.04 -17.26 -9.18
C MET A 70 -7.86 -16.40 -9.61
N CYS A 71 -6.98 -16.00 -8.69
CA CYS A 71 -5.80 -15.21 -9.01
C CYS A 71 -4.86 -15.94 -9.96
N ALA A 72 -4.61 -17.24 -9.73
CA ALA A 72 -3.75 -18.05 -10.58
C ALA A 72 -4.32 -18.20 -12.00
N GLU A 73 -5.62 -18.48 -12.14
CA GLU A 73 -6.30 -18.63 -13.45
C GLU A 73 -6.31 -17.31 -14.24
N ILE A 74 -6.52 -16.17 -13.55
CA ILE A 74 -6.58 -14.84 -14.16
C ILE A 74 -5.18 -14.30 -14.47
N GLY A 75 -4.17 -14.75 -13.72
CA GLY A 75 -2.80 -14.26 -13.83
C GLY A 75 -2.58 -12.92 -13.10
N LEU A 76 -3.24 -12.74 -11.94
CA LEU A 76 -2.99 -11.65 -11.00
C LEU A 76 -2.18 -12.16 -9.80
N THR A 77 -1.23 -11.35 -9.33
CA THR A 77 -0.51 -11.65 -8.09
C THR A 77 -1.30 -11.15 -6.88
N PRO A 78 -1.67 -12.01 -5.91
CA PRO A 78 -2.22 -11.57 -4.64
C PRO A 78 -1.08 -11.07 -3.75
N ILE A 79 -0.84 -9.75 -3.71
CA ILE A 79 0.36 -9.20 -3.09
C ILE A 79 0.22 -9.15 -1.58
N SER A 80 -0.87 -8.56 -1.13
CA SER A 80 -1.11 -8.15 0.24
C SER A 80 -2.60 -8.14 0.58
N ALA A 81 -2.89 -7.90 1.85
CA ALA A 81 -4.25 -7.68 2.31
C ALA A 81 -4.29 -6.65 3.44
N HIS A 82 -5.19 -5.68 3.33
CA HIS A 82 -5.65 -4.84 4.42
C HIS A 82 -6.56 -5.65 5.35
N VAL A 83 -6.15 -5.83 6.58
CA VAL A 83 -6.87 -6.63 7.57
C VAL A 83 -7.14 -5.78 8.82
N PRO A 84 -8.40 -5.69 9.29
CA PRO A 84 -8.71 -4.92 10.48
C PRO A 84 -7.83 -5.32 11.66
N TYR A 85 -7.19 -4.32 12.30
CA TYR A 85 -6.23 -4.54 13.38
C TYR A 85 -6.78 -5.43 14.50
N LEU A 86 -8.02 -5.16 14.94
CA LEU A 86 -8.64 -5.92 16.03
C LEU A 86 -8.95 -7.37 15.67
N ASP A 87 -9.22 -7.67 14.39
CA ASP A 87 -9.44 -9.04 13.93
C ASP A 87 -8.13 -9.83 13.97
N MET A 88 -7.03 -9.22 13.54
CA MET A 88 -5.70 -9.83 13.63
C MET A 88 -5.28 -10.10 15.08
N VAL A 89 -5.53 -9.14 15.99
CA VAL A 89 -5.20 -9.30 17.42
C VAL A 89 -6.03 -10.40 18.07
N LYS A 90 -7.31 -10.51 17.70
CA LYS A 90 -8.24 -11.49 18.26
C LYS A 90 -7.94 -12.93 17.82
N ASP A 91 -7.60 -13.14 16.57
CA ASP A 91 -7.31 -14.46 16.00
C ASP A 91 -6.14 -14.37 14.99
N PRO A 92 -4.90 -14.22 15.49
CA PRO A 92 -3.73 -14.06 14.60
C PRO A 92 -3.52 -15.28 13.70
N GLU A 93 -3.73 -16.49 14.20
CA GLU A 93 -3.50 -17.74 13.46
C GLU A 93 -4.52 -17.90 12.32
N GLY A 94 -5.81 -17.80 12.63
CA GLY A 94 -6.87 -18.00 11.62
C GLY A 94 -6.92 -16.88 10.60
N VAL A 95 -6.80 -15.63 11.05
CA VAL A 95 -6.90 -14.46 10.17
C VAL A 95 -5.69 -14.35 9.25
N LEU A 96 -4.45 -14.39 9.77
CA LEU A 96 -3.26 -14.31 8.93
C LEU A 96 -3.10 -15.59 8.08
N GLY A 97 -3.44 -16.76 8.63
CA GLY A 97 -3.40 -18.04 7.92
C GLY A 97 -4.24 -18.03 6.65
N ALA A 98 -5.40 -17.38 6.66
CA ALA A 98 -6.25 -17.24 5.47
C ALA A 98 -5.55 -16.49 4.32
N TYR A 99 -4.82 -15.42 4.62
CA TYR A 99 -4.09 -14.66 3.60
C TYR A 99 -2.79 -15.33 3.16
N ALA A 100 -2.13 -16.06 4.06
CA ALA A 100 -1.02 -16.93 3.69
C ALA A 100 -1.45 -18.05 2.73
N GLU A 101 -2.63 -18.66 2.94
CA GLU A 101 -3.21 -19.66 2.03
C GLU A 101 -3.49 -19.08 0.65
N ILE A 102 -3.98 -17.85 0.56
CA ILE A 102 -4.17 -17.13 -0.73
C ILE A 102 -2.84 -16.97 -1.45
N GLY A 103 -1.74 -16.79 -0.71
CA GLY A 103 -0.40 -16.58 -1.24
C GLY A 103 0.05 -15.12 -1.16
N CYS A 104 -0.55 -14.32 -0.28
CA CYS A 104 -0.10 -12.96 -0.02
C CYS A 104 1.32 -12.95 0.56
N SER A 105 2.16 -12.05 0.07
CA SER A 105 3.50 -11.82 0.62
C SER A 105 3.47 -10.89 1.84
N TYR A 106 2.43 -10.06 1.93
CA TYR A 106 2.27 -9.07 2.98
C TYR A 106 0.87 -9.14 3.60
N VAL A 107 0.81 -8.77 4.88
CA VAL A 107 -0.44 -8.48 5.59
C VAL A 107 -0.30 -7.12 6.24
N VAL A 108 -1.33 -6.30 6.18
CA VAL A 108 -1.23 -4.87 6.49
C VAL A 108 -2.19 -4.49 7.61
N ILE A 109 -1.71 -3.72 8.59
CA ILE A 109 -2.57 -2.97 9.51
C ILE A 109 -3.03 -1.70 8.77
N PRO A 110 -4.29 -1.62 8.30
CA PRO A 110 -4.71 -0.56 7.38
C PRO A 110 -5.18 0.70 8.08
N TYR A 111 -5.57 0.60 9.35
CA TYR A 111 -6.23 1.68 10.06
C TYR A 111 -6.33 1.40 11.56
N LEU A 112 -6.26 2.47 12.37
CA LEU A 112 -6.51 2.40 13.79
C LEU A 112 -7.78 3.15 14.17
N THR A 113 -8.66 2.48 14.94
CA THR A 113 -9.83 3.14 15.54
C THR A 113 -9.37 4.20 16.55
N PRO A 114 -10.17 5.24 16.80
CA PRO A 114 -9.73 6.42 17.57
C PRO A 114 -9.00 6.09 18.87
N GLU A 115 -9.47 5.10 19.62
CA GLU A 115 -8.91 4.72 20.93
C GLU A 115 -7.51 4.10 20.87
N TYR A 116 -7.07 3.65 19.68
CA TYR A 116 -5.74 3.07 19.43
C TYR A 116 -4.78 4.03 18.73
N ARG A 117 -5.25 5.23 18.38
CA ARG A 117 -4.42 6.22 17.66
C ARG A 117 -3.31 6.79 18.54
N PRO A 118 -2.26 7.32 17.91
CA PRO A 118 -1.23 8.06 18.62
C PRO A 118 -1.79 9.17 19.53
N GLY A 119 -1.26 9.22 20.76
CA GLY A 119 -1.73 10.15 21.78
C GLY A 119 -2.84 9.61 22.68
N GLU A 120 -3.47 8.50 22.31
CA GLU A 120 -4.47 7.82 23.12
C GLU A 120 -3.82 6.71 23.98
N ASP A 121 -4.50 6.32 25.07
CA ASP A 121 -3.97 5.40 26.08
C ASP A 121 -3.57 4.03 25.52
N LYS A 122 -4.24 3.56 24.45
CA LYS A 122 -4.01 2.26 23.85
C LYS A 122 -2.97 2.24 22.71
N PHE A 123 -2.35 3.34 22.39
CA PHE A 123 -1.33 3.34 21.33
C PHE A 123 -0.13 2.45 21.68
N GLY A 124 0.23 2.35 22.98
CA GLY A 124 1.26 1.42 23.42
C GLY A 124 0.91 -0.05 23.17
N GLU A 125 -0.37 -0.43 23.22
CA GLU A 125 -0.83 -1.78 22.87
C GLU A 125 -0.62 -2.09 21.38
N VAL A 126 -0.75 -1.08 20.50
CA VAL A 126 -0.51 -1.24 19.05
C VAL A 126 0.94 -1.62 18.80
N ILE A 127 1.89 -0.99 19.49
CA ILE A 127 3.33 -1.28 19.37
C ILE A 127 3.62 -2.74 19.79
N GLU A 128 3.09 -3.17 20.94
CA GLU A 128 3.31 -4.53 21.42
C GLU A 128 2.61 -5.59 20.54
N ASN A 129 1.39 -5.30 20.09
CA ASN A 129 0.67 -6.18 19.18
C ASN A 129 1.32 -6.24 17.80
N ALA A 130 1.89 -5.15 17.28
CA ALA A 130 2.65 -5.17 16.03
C ALA A 130 3.87 -6.10 16.12
N LYS A 131 4.57 -6.13 17.26
CA LYS A 131 5.66 -7.09 17.49
C LYS A 131 5.17 -8.54 17.47
N MET A 132 4.03 -8.81 18.10
CA MET A 132 3.41 -10.15 18.14
C MET A 132 2.93 -10.57 16.75
N LEU A 133 2.20 -9.69 16.06
CA LEU A 133 1.66 -9.95 14.72
C LEU A 133 2.78 -10.11 13.67
N GLY A 134 3.86 -9.30 13.77
CA GLY A 134 5.02 -9.44 12.90
C GLY A 134 5.71 -10.79 13.02
N LYS A 135 5.87 -11.31 14.25
CA LYS A 135 6.39 -12.67 14.47
C LYS A 135 5.47 -13.71 13.83
N LYS A 136 4.15 -13.59 14.04
CA LYS A 136 3.18 -14.53 13.46
C LYS A 136 3.17 -14.47 11.93
N ALA A 137 3.22 -13.27 11.34
CA ALA A 137 3.32 -13.11 9.88
C ALA A 137 4.58 -13.79 9.33
N ASN A 138 5.74 -13.60 9.98
CA ASN A 138 7.00 -14.26 9.60
C ASN A 138 6.91 -15.79 9.69
N GLU A 139 6.29 -16.36 10.73
CA GLU A 139 6.03 -17.80 10.84
C GLU A 139 5.21 -18.36 9.67
N LEU A 140 4.31 -17.54 9.10
CA LEU A 140 3.46 -17.88 7.97
C LEU A 140 4.08 -17.50 6.61
N GLY A 141 5.32 -17.01 6.60
CA GLY A 141 6.05 -16.63 5.38
C GLY A 141 5.63 -15.29 4.77
N MET A 142 4.96 -14.44 5.57
CA MET A 142 4.55 -13.09 5.18
C MET A 142 5.31 -12.04 5.99
N THR A 143 5.30 -10.79 5.51
CA THR A 143 5.77 -9.62 6.27
C THR A 143 4.58 -8.76 6.70
N LEU A 144 4.57 -8.33 7.97
CA LEU A 144 3.59 -7.36 8.46
C LEU A 144 3.98 -5.96 8.01
N LEU A 145 3.01 -5.23 7.43
CA LEU A 145 3.14 -3.83 7.07
C LEU A 145 2.19 -2.95 7.91
N TYR A 146 2.50 -1.67 7.95
CA TYR A 146 1.62 -0.64 8.50
C TYR A 146 1.33 0.41 7.43
N HIS A 147 0.04 0.64 7.15
CA HIS A 147 -0.46 1.66 6.25
C HIS A 147 -0.82 2.91 7.06
N ASN A 148 -0.15 4.01 6.75
CA ASN A 148 -0.36 5.26 7.48
C ASN A 148 -1.57 6.06 6.97
N HIS A 149 -2.12 6.83 7.90
CA HIS A 149 -2.99 7.97 7.64
C HIS A 149 -2.28 9.28 8.04
N ASP A 150 -3.00 10.38 8.13
CA ASP A 150 -2.44 11.65 8.58
C ASP A 150 -2.37 11.76 10.10
N PHE A 151 -3.15 10.98 10.86
CA PHE A 151 -3.16 11.04 12.32
C PHE A 151 -1.88 10.50 12.96
N GLU A 152 -1.06 9.74 12.27
CA GLU A 152 0.26 9.34 12.76
C GLU A 152 1.31 10.44 12.63
N PHE A 153 1.00 11.53 11.91
CA PHE A 153 1.87 12.70 11.80
C PHE A 153 1.67 13.71 12.93
N ILE A 154 0.98 13.36 14.01
CA ILE A 154 1.07 14.13 15.26
C ILE A 154 2.43 13.92 15.92
N LYS A 155 2.92 14.95 16.63
CA LYS A 155 4.20 14.87 17.35
C LYS A 155 3.99 14.52 18.82
N LEU A 156 4.55 13.38 19.22
CA LEU A 156 4.67 12.98 20.61
C LEU A 156 6.12 13.21 21.04
N ASN A 157 6.33 14.09 22.04
CA ASN A 157 7.68 14.48 22.50
C ASN A 157 8.61 14.96 21.38
N GLY A 158 8.07 15.66 20.38
CA GLY A 158 8.82 16.25 19.27
C GLY A 158 9.09 15.34 18.07
N LYS A 159 8.72 14.06 18.13
CA LYS A 159 8.82 13.08 17.02
C LYS A 159 7.43 12.74 16.48
N TYR A 160 7.31 12.48 15.19
CA TYR A 160 6.08 11.93 14.63
C TYR A 160 5.77 10.56 15.22
N ALA A 161 4.52 10.30 15.49
CA ALA A 161 4.10 9.03 16.07
C ALA A 161 4.35 7.83 15.13
N LEU A 162 4.28 8.05 13.81
CA LEU A 162 4.69 7.06 12.81
C LEU A 162 6.17 6.68 12.96
N ASP A 163 7.03 7.66 13.19
CA ASP A 163 8.46 7.39 13.41
C ASP A 163 8.68 6.62 14.71
N ILE A 164 7.94 6.96 15.77
CA ILE A 164 8.01 6.23 17.05
C ILE A 164 7.61 4.76 16.86
N LEU A 165 6.52 4.50 16.12
CA LEU A 165 6.10 3.12 15.82
C LEU A 165 7.22 2.33 15.14
N TYR A 166 7.89 2.91 14.15
CA TYR A 166 8.98 2.25 13.44
C TYR A 166 10.32 2.22 14.19
N GLU A 167 10.53 3.07 15.19
CA GLU A 167 11.67 2.98 16.13
C GLU A 167 11.45 1.86 17.16
N GLU A 168 10.22 1.70 17.66
CA GLU A 168 9.88 0.74 18.71
C GLU A 168 9.69 -0.70 18.18
N VAL A 169 9.33 -0.85 16.89
CA VAL A 169 9.16 -2.16 16.24
C VAL A 169 10.23 -2.32 15.18
N SER A 170 11.06 -3.34 15.30
CA SER A 170 12.17 -3.58 14.37
C SER A 170 11.70 -3.89 12.94
N ALA A 171 12.55 -3.61 11.94
CA ALA A 171 12.20 -3.76 10.53
C ALA A 171 11.96 -5.21 10.08
N ASP A 172 12.45 -6.20 10.83
CA ASP A 172 12.16 -7.62 10.62
C ASP A 172 10.76 -8.03 11.08
N LEU A 173 10.10 -7.21 11.92
CA LEU A 173 8.75 -7.47 12.41
C LEU A 173 7.68 -6.56 11.80
N LEU A 174 8.04 -5.33 11.42
CA LEU A 174 7.10 -4.38 10.84
C LEU A 174 7.80 -3.55 9.77
N GLN A 175 7.27 -3.54 8.56
CA GLN A 175 7.71 -2.66 7.49
C GLN A 175 6.61 -1.66 7.11
N THR A 176 6.92 -0.72 6.21
CA THR A 176 6.00 0.33 5.86
C THR A 176 5.22 -0.03 4.59
N GLU A 177 3.94 0.32 4.58
CA GLU A 177 3.16 0.55 3.38
C GLU A 177 2.80 2.04 3.36
N LEU A 178 3.68 2.87 2.79
CA LEU A 178 3.49 4.31 2.82
C LEU A 178 2.39 4.75 1.86
N ASP A 179 1.32 5.36 2.42
CA ASP A 179 0.29 6.04 1.63
C ASP A 179 0.71 7.48 1.37
N THR A 180 0.89 7.80 0.10
CA THR A 180 1.41 9.09 -0.38
C THR A 180 0.43 10.26 -0.17
N CYS A 181 -0.88 10.01 -0.22
CA CYS A 181 -1.88 11.03 0.08
C CYS A 181 -1.80 11.44 1.55
N TRP A 182 -1.82 10.48 2.44
CA TRP A 182 -1.83 10.75 3.88
C TRP A 182 -0.50 11.31 4.39
N VAL A 183 0.63 10.96 3.79
CA VAL A 183 1.91 11.64 4.06
C VAL A 183 1.81 13.13 3.71
N ASN A 184 1.27 13.45 2.52
CA ASN A 184 1.09 14.84 2.08
C ASN A 184 0.10 15.60 2.99
N VAL A 185 -1.05 15.01 3.29
CA VAL A 185 -2.06 15.57 4.21
C VAL A 185 -1.49 15.74 5.62
N GLY A 186 -0.57 14.87 6.03
CA GLY A 186 0.19 14.95 7.28
C GLY A 186 1.21 16.10 7.33
N GLY A 187 1.44 16.77 6.18
CA GLY A 187 2.31 17.94 6.06
C GLY A 187 3.74 17.61 5.64
N GLU A 188 4.00 16.39 5.18
CA GLU A 188 5.32 15.95 4.73
C GLU A 188 5.34 15.73 3.20
N VAL A 189 6.55 15.66 2.63
CA VAL A 189 6.76 15.37 1.20
C VAL A 189 6.83 13.86 1.00
N PRO A 190 5.89 13.22 0.25
CA PRO A 190 5.84 11.77 0.11
C PRO A 190 7.15 11.13 -0.37
N ALA A 191 7.79 11.70 -1.39
CA ALA A 191 9.05 11.18 -1.91
C ALA A 191 10.18 11.19 -0.87
N ASP A 192 10.27 12.24 -0.06
CA ASP A 192 11.28 12.33 1.00
C ASP A 192 11.01 11.33 2.12
N TYR A 193 9.72 11.12 2.43
CA TYR A 193 9.32 10.17 3.46
C TYR A 193 9.56 8.72 3.02
N ILE A 194 9.36 8.40 1.73
CA ILE A 194 9.73 7.10 1.15
C ILE A 194 11.25 6.88 1.28
N ARG A 195 12.07 7.86 0.90
CA ARG A 195 13.54 7.78 1.02
C ARG A 195 14.01 7.65 2.47
N LYS A 196 13.33 8.28 3.41
CA LYS A 196 13.61 8.15 4.85
C LYS A 196 13.54 6.70 5.32
N TYR A 197 12.63 5.91 4.76
CA TYR A 197 12.45 4.50 5.07
C TYR A 197 13.00 3.57 3.98
N ALA A 198 14.02 3.99 3.22
CA ALA A 198 14.68 3.15 2.22
C ALA A 198 15.12 1.81 2.82
N GLY A 199 14.84 0.71 2.11
CA GLY A 199 15.07 -0.66 2.56
C GLY A 199 14.05 -1.20 3.56
N ARG A 200 13.04 -0.38 3.94
CA ARG A 200 11.94 -0.76 4.84
C ARG A 200 10.56 -0.48 4.22
N THR A 201 10.51 -0.03 2.97
CA THR A 201 9.29 0.36 2.24
C THR A 201 9.08 -0.57 1.05
N PRO A 202 8.67 -1.83 1.26
CA PRO A 202 8.46 -2.77 0.16
C PRO A 202 7.26 -2.42 -0.72
N VAL A 203 6.29 -1.68 -0.18
CA VAL A 203 5.05 -1.30 -0.85
C VAL A 203 4.77 0.18 -0.65
N VAL A 204 4.36 0.86 -1.73
CA VAL A 204 3.94 2.27 -1.71
C VAL A 204 2.53 2.39 -2.27
N HIS A 205 1.62 3.00 -1.52
CA HIS A 205 0.28 3.34 -1.98
C HIS A 205 0.29 4.64 -2.77
N LEU A 206 -0.11 4.54 -4.04
CA LEU A 206 -0.29 5.66 -4.94
C LEU A 206 -1.74 6.14 -4.82
N LYS A 207 -1.96 7.13 -3.98
CA LYS A 207 -3.26 7.73 -3.71
C LYS A 207 -3.21 9.22 -4.01
N ASP A 208 -4.07 9.67 -4.91
CA ASP A 208 -4.12 11.07 -5.34
C ASP A 208 -5.35 11.78 -4.79
N PHE A 209 -5.25 13.07 -4.64
CA PHE A 209 -6.31 13.89 -4.09
C PHE A 209 -6.25 15.32 -4.64
N PHE A 210 -7.32 16.06 -4.42
CA PHE A 210 -7.44 17.49 -4.70
C PHE A 210 -8.09 18.20 -3.51
N GLY A 211 -7.75 19.47 -3.28
CA GLY A 211 -8.27 20.27 -2.18
C GLY A 211 -7.37 20.25 -0.96
N GLU A 212 -7.85 20.85 0.12
CA GLU A 212 -7.11 20.98 1.38
C GLU A 212 -7.66 20.01 2.44
N LYS A 213 -6.80 19.67 3.42
CA LYS A 213 -7.19 18.86 4.59
C LYS A 213 -8.47 19.40 5.24
N SER A 214 -9.38 18.50 5.56
CA SER A 214 -10.64 18.82 6.23
C SER A 214 -10.98 17.82 7.32
N ASP A 215 -11.83 18.25 8.27
CA ASP A 215 -12.26 17.42 9.39
C ASP A 215 -13.20 16.28 8.97
N ASP A 216 -13.77 16.35 7.75
CA ASP A 216 -14.70 15.37 7.20
C ASP A 216 -14.09 14.41 6.17
N MET A 217 -12.79 14.52 5.89
CA MET A 217 -12.13 13.66 4.88
C MET A 217 -12.18 12.16 5.22
N TYR A 218 -12.28 11.78 6.49
CA TYR A 218 -12.46 10.39 6.90
C TYR A 218 -13.83 9.80 6.51
N GLU A 219 -14.85 10.64 6.24
CA GLU A 219 -16.12 10.15 5.69
C GLU A 219 -15.93 9.55 4.28
N LEU A 220 -14.90 10.00 3.55
CA LEU A 220 -14.58 9.49 2.22
C LEU A 220 -14.05 8.04 2.26
N ILE A 221 -13.49 7.63 3.39
CA ILE A 221 -13.04 6.25 3.63
C ILE A 221 -14.05 5.42 4.45
N GLY A 222 -15.29 5.91 4.56
CA GLY A 222 -16.39 5.18 5.19
C GLY A 222 -16.52 5.37 6.71
N ILE A 223 -15.76 6.30 7.32
CA ILE A 223 -15.81 6.58 8.76
C ILE A 223 -16.69 7.79 9.00
N GLN A 224 -17.74 7.63 9.82
CA GLN A 224 -18.63 8.75 10.13
C GLN A 224 -17.93 9.77 11.05
N SER A 225 -17.83 11.00 10.59
CA SER A 225 -17.38 12.15 11.40
C SER A 225 -18.55 12.77 12.16
N GLN A 226 -18.33 13.13 13.42
CA GLN A 226 -19.27 13.95 14.20
C GLN A 226 -18.98 15.46 14.08
N ALA A 227 -17.95 15.84 13.34
CA ALA A 227 -17.57 17.23 13.12
C ALA A 227 -18.59 17.99 12.25
N PRO A 228 -18.79 19.30 12.47
CA PRO A 228 -19.62 20.11 11.58
C PRO A 228 -19.07 20.10 10.16
N LYS A 229 -19.88 19.68 9.19
CA LYS A 229 -19.47 19.62 7.78
C LYS A 229 -19.11 21.02 7.25
N ARG A 230 -17.84 21.24 6.95
CA ARG A 230 -17.38 22.37 6.15
C ARG A 230 -17.05 21.83 4.76
N PRO A 231 -17.59 22.38 3.68
CA PRO A 231 -17.17 22.00 2.34
C PRO A 231 -15.69 22.34 2.17
N SER A 232 -14.81 21.36 2.26
CA SER A 232 -13.36 21.55 2.13
C SER A 232 -12.88 21.49 0.72
N GLY A 233 -13.71 20.95 -0.20
CA GLY A 233 -13.28 20.63 -1.54
C GLY A 233 -12.27 19.46 -1.60
N PHE A 234 -12.01 18.77 -0.47
CA PHE A 234 -11.16 17.58 -0.49
C PHE A 234 -11.88 16.42 -1.18
N GLU A 235 -11.25 15.85 -2.16
CA GLU A 235 -11.74 14.64 -2.84
C GLU A 235 -10.57 13.79 -3.33
N PHE A 236 -10.72 12.48 -3.27
CA PHE A 236 -9.76 11.58 -3.91
C PHE A 236 -9.90 11.67 -5.42
N ARG A 237 -8.78 11.50 -6.12
CA ARG A 237 -8.68 11.56 -7.57
C ARG A 237 -8.04 10.29 -8.13
N PRO A 238 -8.32 9.92 -9.38
CA PRO A 238 -7.48 8.99 -10.07
C PRO A 238 -6.02 9.43 -10.04
N VAL A 239 -5.09 8.51 -9.92
CA VAL A 239 -3.65 8.79 -9.93
C VAL A 239 -3.29 9.63 -11.16
N GLY A 240 -2.63 10.76 -10.94
CA GLY A 240 -2.26 11.73 -11.97
C GLY A 240 -3.30 12.80 -12.28
N ALA A 241 -4.47 12.77 -11.62
CA ALA A 241 -5.52 13.78 -11.81
C ALA A 241 -5.67 14.74 -10.62
N GLY A 242 -4.81 14.63 -9.61
CA GLY A 242 -4.80 15.44 -8.39
C GLY A 242 -3.54 16.29 -8.24
N LEU A 243 -3.04 16.39 -7.00
CA LEU A 243 -1.94 17.27 -6.62
C LEU A 243 -0.60 16.56 -6.44
N GLN A 244 -0.56 15.23 -6.48
CA GLN A 244 0.64 14.44 -6.19
C GLN A 244 1.64 14.46 -7.36
N ASN A 245 2.94 14.53 -7.03
CA ASN A 245 4.02 14.42 -8.02
C ASN A 245 4.44 12.96 -8.19
N PHE A 246 3.67 12.17 -8.94
CA PHE A 246 3.94 10.75 -9.11
C PHE A 246 5.28 10.41 -9.78
N PRO A 247 5.81 11.16 -10.76
CA PRO A 247 7.16 10.91 -11.26
C PRO A 247 8.22 10.91 -10.16
N GLU A 248 8.16 11.84 -9.21
CA GLU A 248 9.12 11.90 -8.10
C GLU A 248 8.83 10.84 -7.03
N ILE A 249 7.57 10.53 -6.75
CA ILE A 249 7.15 9.47 -5.84
C ILE A 249 7.63 8.10 -6.33
N LEU A 250 7.41 7.80 -7.60
CA LEU A 250 7.80 6.52 -8.22
C LEU A 250 9.32 6.37 -8.25
N LYS A 251 10.04 7.44 -8.61
CA LYS A 251 11.50 7.47 -8.52
C LYS A 251 12.00 7.20 -7.11
N ALA A 252 11.38 7.83 -6.09
CA ALA A 252 11.74 7.59 -4.69
C ALA A 252 11.45 6.14 -4.27
N ALA A 253 10.35 5.55 -4.73
CA ALA A 253 10.02 4.15 -4.47
C ALA A 253 11.07 3.20 -5.05
N GLU A 254 11.49 3.40 -6.30
CA GLU A 254 12.56 2.62 -6.95
C GLU A 254 13.89 2.77 -6.20
N GLU A 255 14.30 4.00 -5.92
CA GLU A 255 15.55 4.31 -5.20
C GLU A 255 15.57 3.70 -3.79
N SER A 256 14.40 3.55 -3.15
CA SER A 256 14.24 3.01 -1.80
C SER A 256 14.08 1.49 -1.77
N GLY A 257 14.03 0.82 -2.93
CA GLY A 257 13.95 -0.63 -3.04
C GLY A 257 12.53 -1.17 -2.84
N ALA A 258 11.49 -0.40 -3.19
CA ALA A 258 10.12 -0.90 -3.21
C ALA A 258 9.99 -2.07 -4.19
N ASN A 259 9.12 -3.03 -3.86
CA ASN A 259 8.81 -4.18 -4.71
C ASN A 259 7.53 -3.94 -5.52
N TRP A 260 6.60 -3.14 -4.98
CA TRP A 260 5.29 -2.89 -5.56
C TRP A 260 4.83 -1.46 -5.33
N VAL A 261 4.06 -0.96 -6.28
CA VAL A 261 3.21 0.23 -6.07
C VAL A 261 1.75 -0.18 -6.22
N ILE A 262 0.88 0.36 -5.37
CA ILE A 262 -0.53 -0.02 -5.30
C ILE A 262 -1.39 1.23 -5.50
N VAL A 263 -2.23 1.23 -6.52
CA VAL A 263 -3.24 2.28 -6.74
C VAL A 263 -4.38 2.13 -5.76
N GLU A 264 -4.73 3.20 -5.06
CA GLU A 264 -5.90 3.24 -4.19
C GLU A 264 -6.70 4.53 -4.36
N GLN A 265 -8.03 4.40 -4.39
CA GLN A 265 -8.97 5.50 -4.36
C GLN A 265 -10.26 5.08 -3.64
N ASP A 266 -10.43 5.47 -2.39
CA ASP A 266 -11.55 5.01 -1.54
C ASP A 266 -12.93 5.42 -2.04
N LYS A 267 -13.02 6.58 -2.69
CA LYS A 267 -14.24 7.12 -3.25
C LYS A 267 -14.00 7.70 -4.63
N PRO A 268 -14.74 7.27 -5.66
CA PRO A 268 -14.63 7.85 -6.99
C PRO A 268 -15.09 9.32 -6.99
N SER A 269 -14.53 10.11 -7.89
CA SER A 269 -14.82 11.54 -8.07
C SER A 269 -14.93 11.88 -9.57
N MET A 270 -15.05 13.17 -9.90
CA MET A 270 -15.08 13.64 -11.29
C MET A 270 -16.21 13.02 -12.15
N GLY A 271 -17.28 12.52 -11.52
CA GLY A 271 -18.38 11.84 -12.22
C GLY A 271 -18.02 10.43 -12.73
N LEU A 272 -16.90 9.87 -12.29
CA LEU A 272 -16.44 8.54 -12.67
C LEU A 272 -17.01 7.48 -11.74
N THR A 273 -17.15 6.25 -12.25
CA THR A 273 -17.32 5.05 -11.44
C THR A 273 -15.98 4.62 -10.82
N ALA A 274 -16.04 3.71 -9.85
CA ALA A 274 -14.83 3.13 -9.23
C ALA A 274 -13.94 2.43 -10.26
N MET A 275 -14.52 1.64 -11.17
CA MET A 275 -13.79 0.95 -12.23
C MET A 275 -13.15 1.92 -13.22
N GLU A 276 -13.85 2.99 -13.62
CA GLU A 276 -13.28 4.04 -14.49
C GLU A 276 -12.16 4.81 -13.79
N SER A 277 -12.24 5.00 -12.48
CA SER A 277 -11.20 5.67 -11.70
C SER A 277 -9.89 4.88 -11.71
N ILE A 278 -9.94 3.58 -11.42
CA ILE A 278 -8.75 2.73 -11.45
C ILE A 278 -8.23 2.54 -12.88
N GLN A 279 -9.11 2.52 -13.91
CA GLN A 279 -8.70 2.50 -15.32
C GLN A 279 -7.88 3.74 -15.67
N LYS A 280 -8.35 4.94 -15.31
CA LYS A 280 -7.61 6.20 -15.54
C LYS A 280 -6.26 6.22 -14.82
N SER A 281 -6.21 5.69 -13.60
CA SER A 281 -4.98 5.61 -12.82
C SER A 281 -3.90 4.77 -13.52
N ILE A 282 -4.24 3.57 -14.00
CA ILE A 282 -3.27 2.71 -14.68
C ILE A 282 -2.90 3.28 -16.07
N GLU A 283 -3.82 3.93 -16.78
CA GLU A 283 -3.53 4.61 -18.04
C GLU A 283 -2.52 5.75 -17.87
N TYR A 284 -2.67 6.55 -16.80
CA TYR A 284 -1.70 7.59 -16.48
C TYR A 284 -0.32 6.99 -16.16
N LEU A 285 -0.23 5.98 -15.29
CA LEU A 285 1.03 5.34 -14.94
C LEU A 285 1.75 4.79 -16.18
N LYS A 286 1.03 4.11 -17.08
CA LYS A 286 1.56 3.65 -18.36
C LYS A 286 2.03 4.81 -19.26
N SER A 287 1.33 5.94 -19.25
CA SER A 287 1.70 7.11 -20.06
C SER A 287 3.02 7.75 -19.63
N ILE A 288 3.44 7.55 -18.39
CA ILE A 288 4.70 8.05 -17.84
C ILE A 288 5.80 6.98 -17.75
N GLY A 289 5.55 5.79 -18.31
CA GLY A 289 6.58 4.75 -18.49
C GLY A 289 6.53 3.58 -17.49
N TYR A 290 5.42 3.43 -16.77
CA TYR A 290 5.20 2.34 -15.80
C TYR A 290 4.17 1.34 -16.27
#